data_4967bb87f4daa286c6b479d3c1926aa2
#
_entry.id   4967bb87f4daa286c6b479d3c1926aa2
#
_cell.length_a   1.000
_cell.length_b   1.000
_cell.length_c   1.000
_cell.angle_alpha   90.00
_cell.angle_beta   90.00
_cell.angle_gamma   90.00
#
_symmetry.space_group_name_H-M   'P 1'
#
loop_
_entity.id
_entity.type
_entity.pdbx_description
1 polymer ?
#
loop_
_entity_poly.entity_id
_entity_poly.type
_entity_poly.pdbx_seq_one_letter_code
_entity_poly.pdbx_strand_id
1 'polypeptide(L)'
;MRLKLKFKYKFISFILLIFLLIGMFPIKSTLAIEECYTDLSEDSTDISEDIKSEFKILLEDLFSKRNLAVLDSDSELLKEFYDLNIKVSLWAYESEAKKTQYLVNWSEKQGVKFTSINSIVRIRKAVEKEAGLYGVICDVATDFNYAYTDSTDINNKFRLGTNHYLNLRKIDDKYIITKEWYTDPFADSLDMNKKSDDIRNYILSRSKPEFTPSERLQKAIDYAHTYCGVSYDEEFTFKYNKNYKDHNPDGGDCANFASQILHEGGGFKKNSLWNYSGKEGTKAWLNAQGFKNYMVSSGRASYISKGTYAQIYKDAFNLKPGDFVAYEKKDRITHISTVTGYDSKGYPLVTCHNTNRLLVPYDLGWSNPKIKFHLIHVHY
;
A
#
# COMPACT_ATOMS: atom_id res chain seq x y z
N MET A 1 -30.76 16.82 50.63
CA MET A 1 -30.03 15.61 50.18
C MET A 1 -30.43 15.09 48.78
N ARG A 2 -31.61 15.46 48.21
CA ARG A 2 -32.07 15.02 46.85
C ARG A 2 -31.47 15.79 45.65
N LEU A 3 -30.96 16.99 45.81
CA LEU A 3 -30.38 17.78 44.71
C LEU A 3 -28.94 17.36 44.35
N LYS A 4 -28.14 16.83 45.27
CA LYS A 4 -26.76 16.37 45.00
C LYS A 4 -26.70 15.03 44.22
N LEU A 5 -27.75 14.21 44.31
CA LEU A 5 -27.79 12.95 43.55
C LEU A 5 -28.09 13.17 42.05
N LYS A 6 -28.98 14.13 41.70
CA LYS A 6 -29.34 14.43 40.30
C LYS A 6 -28.17 15.00 39.50
N PHE A 7 -27.24 15.70 40.17
CA PHE A 7 -26.05 16.26 39.51
C PHE A 7 -24.99 15.17 39.18
N LYS A 8 -24.83 14.18 40.06
CA LYS A 8 -23.92 13.04 39.82
C LYS A 8 -24.35 12.16 38.64
N TYR A 9 -25.66 11.90 38.48
CA TYR A 9 -26.16 11.09 37.37
C TYR A 9 -26.07 11.81 36.01
N LYS A 10 -26.25 13.12 35.96
CA LYS A 10 -26.04 13.90 34.73
C LYS A 10 -24.61 13.98 34.33
N PHE A 11 -23.67 14.05 35.27
CA PHE A 11 -22.23 14.08 35.00
C PHE A 11 -21.72 12.72 34.51
N ILE A 12 -22.17 11.62 35.11
CA ILE A 12 -21.84 10.25 34.68
C ILE A 12 -22.43 9.94 33.29
N SER A 13 -23.67 10.38 33.02
CA SER A 13 -24.29 10.22 31.70
C SER A 13 -23.58 11.04 30.63
N PHE A 14 -23.04 12.21 30.94
CA PHE A 14 -22.29 13.06 30.04
C PHE A 14 -20.90 12.48 29.74
N ILE A 15 -20.23 11.90 30.74
CA ILE A 15 -18.93 11.21 30.57
C ILE A 15 -19.12 9.92 29.75
N LEU A 16 -20.17 9.14 29.96
CA LEU A 16 -20.49 7.97 29.15
C LEU A 16 -20.82 8.34 27.69
N LEU A 17 -21.48 9.46 27.46
CA LEU A 17 -21.76 9.98 26.10
C LEU A 17 -20.50 10.46 25.40
N ILE A 18 -19.55 11.07 26.13
CA ILE A 18 -18.22 11.45 25.58
C ILE A 18 -17.38 10.22 25.28
N PHE A 19 -17.40 9.17 26.10
CA PHE A 19 -16.71 7.91 25.82
C PHE A 19 -17.33 7.16 24.61
N LEU A 20 -18.64 7.22 24.42
CA LEU A 20 -19.33 6.71 23.23
C LEU A 20 -18.97 7.51 21.97
N LEU A 21 -18.76 8.82 22.06
CA LEU A 21 -18.37 9.68 20.94
C LEU A 21 -16.87 9.57 20.58
N ILE A 22 -15.99 9.27 21.56
CA ILE A 22 -14.56 9.10 21.33
C ILE A 22 -14.23 7.68 20.82
N GLY A 23 -15.10 6.69 21.10
CA GLY A 23 -14.98 5.31 20.59
C GLY A 23 -15.41 5.11 19.13
N MET A 24 -15.97 6.12 18.46
CA MET A 24 -16.54 5.99 17.11
C MET A 24 -15.65 6.47 15.95
N PHE A 25 -14.33 6.68 16.16
CA PHE A 25 -13.44 7.18 15.12
C PHE A 25 -12.18 6.35 14.91
N PRO A 26 -12.25 5.01 14.67
CA PRO A 26 -11.47 4.42 13.59
C PRO A 26 -12.15 3.25 12.85
N ILE A 27 -13.47 3.12 12.88
CA ILE A 27 -14.19 1.95 12.34
C ILE A 27 -14.61 2.15 10.86
N LYS A 28 -14.53 3.36 10.30
CA LYS A 28 -15.08 3.63 8.96
C LYS A 28 -14.38 2.94 7.79
N SER A 29 -13.10 2.60 7.88
CA SER A 29 -12.40 1.91 6.80
C SER A 29 -12.65 0.40 6.79
N THR A 30 -12.74 -0.22 7.96
CA THR A 30 -13.00 -1.66 8.09
C THR A 30 -14.44 -2.02 7.76
N LEU A 31 -15.41 -1.18 8.19
CA LEU A 31 -16.82 -1.36 7.84
C LEU A 31 -17.10 -1.23 6.33
N ALA A 32 -16.41 -0.31 5.64
CA ALA A 32 -16.57 -0.16 4.19
C ALA A 32 -16.02 -1.37 3.42
N ILE A 33 -14.97 -2.02 3.93
CA ILE A 33 -14.43 -3.27 3.38
C ILE A 33 -15.42 -4.42 3.58
N GLU A 34 -15.94 -4.61 4.80
CA GLU A 34 -16.93 -5.63 5.10
C GLU A 34 -18.23 -5.43 4.32
N GLU A 35 -18.76 -4.19 4.22
CA GLU A 35 -19.94 -3.89 3.41
C GLU A 35 -19.72 -4.20 1.91
N CYS A 36 -18.53 -3.95 1.36
CA CYS A 36 -18.24 -4.27 -0.04
C CYS A 36 -18.14 -5.79 -0.30
N TYR A 37 -17.63 -6.56 0.67
CA TYR A 37 -17.53 -8.02 0.55
C TYR A 37 -18.85 -8.73 0.89
N THR A 38 -19.65 -8.24 1.82
CA THR A 38 -20.98 -8.78 2.16
C THR A 38 -22.02 -8.52 1.06
N ASP A 39 -21.82 -7.47 0.27
CA ASP A 39 -22.63 -7.17 -0.94
C ASP A 39 -22.48 -8.22 -2.05
N LEU A 40 -21.45 -9.07 -1.98
CA LEU A 40 -21.22 -10.23 -2.84
C LEU A 40 -21.28 -11.53 -2.00
N SER A 41 -22.46 -11.80 -1.38
CA SER A 41 -22.66 -12.98 -0.53
C SER A 41 -22.12 -14.26 -1.17
N GLU A 42 -21.67 -15.23 -0.34
CA GLU A 42 -21.16 -16.52 -0.83
C GLU A 42 -22.20 -17.29 -1.68
N ASP A 43 -23.49 -16.97 -1.54
CA ASP A 43 -24.60 -17.55 -2.28
C ASP A 43 -24.88 -16.90 -3.65
N SER A 44 -24.19 -15.81 -4.03
CA SER A 44 -24.39 -15.18 -5.34
C SER A 44 -23.75 -16.01 -6.45
N THR A 45 -24.54 -16.36 -7.47
CA THR A 45 -24.07 -17.10 -8.65
C THR A 45 -23.06 -16.26 -9.42
N ASP A 46 -21.88 -16.81 -9.64
CA ASP A 46 -20.86 -16.18 -10.50
C ASP A 46 -21.41 -16.09 -11.95
N ILE A 47 -21.06 -15.00 -12.65
CA ILE A 47 -21.49 -14.82 -14.04
C ILE A 47 -20.76 -15.79 -14.97
N SER A 48 -21.29 -15.93 -16.22
CA SER A 48 -20.65 -16.76 -17.24
C SER A 48 -19.23 -16.30 -17.57
N GLU A 49 -18.39 -17.21 -18.05
CA GLU A 49 -17.03 -16.92 -18.47
C GLU A 49 -16.96 -15.91 -19.62
N ASP A 50 -17.99 -15.85 -20.49
CA ASP A 50 -18.08 -14.87 -21.58
C ASP A 50 -18.17 -13.45 -21.02
N ILE A 51 -19.04 -13.21 -20.03
CA ILE A 51 -19.18 -11.90 -19.37
C ILE A 51 -17.93 -11.55 -18.58
N LYS A 52 -17.28 -12.51 -17.93
CA LYS A 52 -15.98 -12.28 -17.27
C LYS A 52 -14.92 -11.84 -18.27
N SER A 53 -14.93 -12.41 -19.47
CA SER A 53 -14.00 -12.03 -20.54
C SER A 53 -14.26 -10.60 -21.04
N GLU A 54 -15.52 -10.18 -21.19
CA GLU A 54 -15.87 -8.79 -21.48
C GLU A 54 -15.38 -7.84 -20.39
N PHE A 55 -15.58 -8.16 -19.11
CA PHE A 55 -15.08 -7.35 -18.00
C PHE A 55 -13.57 -7.31 -17.93
N LYS A 56 -12.87 -8.38 -18.28
CA LYS A 56 -11.42 -8.38 -18.34
C LYS A 56 -10.93 -7.35 -19.37
N ILE A 57 -11.48 -7.34 -20.58
CA ILE A 57 -11.13 -6.38 -21.64
C ILE A 57 -11.42 -4.94 -21.15
N LEU A 58 -12.60 -4.70 -20.58
CA LEU A 58 -12.98 -3.39 -20.04
C LEU A 58 -12.00 -2.90 -18.96
N LEU A 59 -11.66 -3.76 -18.01
CA LEU A 59 -10.77 -3.38 -16.91
C LEU A 59 -9.32 -3.21 -17.39
N GLU A 60 -8.86 -4.01 -18.33
CA GLU A 60 -7.54 -3.83 -18.96
C GLU A 60 -7.48 -2.47 -19.68
N ASP A 61 -8.55 -2.06 -20.40
CA ASP A 61 -8.62 -0.72 -20.99
C ASP A 61 -8.66 0.39 -19.94
N LEU A 62 -9.50 0.28 -18.91
CA LEU A 62 -9.56 1.22 -17.80
C LEU A 62 -8.18 1.45 -17.16
N PHE A 63 -7.46 0.36 -16.79
CA PHE A 63 -6.15 0.48 -16.17
C PHE A 63 -5.09 0.98 -17.14
N SER A 64 -5.19 0.66 -18.44
CA SER A 64 -4.35 1.26 -19.48
C SER A 64 -4.55 2.77 -19.59
N LYS A 65 -5.78 3.25 -19.53
CA LYS A 65 -6.10 4.69 -19.53
C LYS A 65 -5.62 5.39 -18.26
N ARG A 66 -5.74 4.74 -17.08
CA ARG A 66 -5.15 5.25 -15.85
C ARG A 66 -3.63 5.39 -15.93
N ASN A 67 -2.96 4.42 -16.55
CA ASN A 67 -1.52 4.47 -16.77
C ASN A 67 -1.13 5.63 -17.70
N LEU A 68 -1.87 5.81 -18.80
CA LEU A 68 -1.69 6.94 -19.73
C LEU A 68 -1.94 8.28 -19.04
N ALA A 69 -2.97 8.39 -18.20
CA ALA A 69 -3.26 9.61 -17.45
C ALA A 69 -2.06 10.07 -16.60
N VAL A 70 -1.29 9.15 -16.02
CA VAL A 70 -0.06 9.47 -15.29
C VAL A 70 1.06 9.88 -16.26
N LEU A 71 1.27 9.15 -17.36
CA LEU A 71 2.33 9.43 -18.33
C LEU A 71 2.14 10.78 -19.01
N ASP A 72 0.90 11.10 -19.38
CA ASP A 72 0.53 12.32 -20.11
C ASP A 72 0.18 13.48 -19.16
N SER A 73 0.11 13.21 -17.84
CA SER A 73 -0.34 14.17 -16.82
C SER A 73 -1.77 14.69 -17.08
N ASP A 74 -2.63 13.84 -17.65
CA ASP A 74 -4.00 14.18 -18.04
C ASP A 74 -5.01 13.14 -17.52
N SER A 75 -5.77 13.51 -16.48
CA SER A 75 -6.83 12.68 -15.92
C SER A 75 -8.19 12.81 -16.59
N GLU A 76 -8.36 13.73 -17.55
CA GLU A 76 -9.63 13.90 -18.27
C GLU A 76 -10.03 12.65 -19.05
N LEU A 77 -9.03 11.88 -19.52
CA LEU A 77 -9.21 10.59 -20.19
C LEU A 77 -10.07 9.60 -19.40
N LEU A 78 -10.12 9.77 -18.07
CA LEU A 78 -10.80 8.82 -17.18
C LEU A 78 -12.30 9.10 -17.04
N LYS A 79 -12.77 10.28 -17.43
CA LYS A 79 -14.18 10.68 -17.25
C LYS A 79 -15.17 9.76 -17.95
N GLU A 80 -14.80 9.20 -19.08
CA GLU A 80 -15.67 8.31 -19.87
C GLU A 80 -16.02 7.00 -19.18
N PHE A 81 -15.24 6.59 -18.17
CA PHE A 81 -15.47 5.37 -17.42
C PHE A 81 -16.40 5.54 -16.22
N TYR A 82 -16.70 6.78 -15.79
CA TYR A 82 -17.41 7.06 -14.56
C TYR A 82 -18.74 7.77 -14.78
N ASP A 83 -19.79 7.37 -14.06
CA ASP A 83 -21.02 8.17 -13.98
C ASP A 83 -20.81 9.35 -13.01
N LEU A 84 -20.49 10.50 -13.55
CA LEU A 84 -20.20 11.70 -12.76
C LEU A 84 -21.45 12.30 -12.10
N ASN A 85 -22.67 11.82 -12.41
CA ASN A 85 -23.91 12.22 -11.74
C ASN A 85 -24.12 11.42 -10.44
N ILE A 86 -23.44 10.29 -10.27
CA ILE A 86 -23.47 9.48 -9.06
C ILE A 86 -22.32 9.91 -8.16
N LYS A 87 -22.64 10.43 -6.97
CA LYS A 87 -21.68 11.00 -6.02
C LYS A 87 -20.49 10.08 -5.69
N VAL A 88 -20.72 8.80 -5.46
CA VAL A 88 -19.65 7.85 -5.11
C VAL A 88 -18.77 7.51 -6.31
N SER A 89 -19.31 7.55 -7.52
CA SER A 89 -18.57 7.42 -8.77
C SER A 89 -17.72 8.66 -9.05
N LEU A 90 -18.30 9.86 -8.86
CA LEU A 90 -17.56 11.12 -8.95
C LEU A 90 -16.36 11.14 -7.98
N TRP A 91 -16.56 10.72 -6.73
CA TRP A 91 -15.45 10.65 -5.76
C TRP A 91 -14.36 9.66 -6.16
N ALA A 92 -14.73 8.53 -6.78
CA ALA A 92 -13.75 7.59 -7.30
C ALA A 92 -12.90 8.22 -8.43
N TYR A 93 -13.56 8.89 -9.39
CA TYR A 93 -12.87 9.66 -10.43
C TYR A 93 -11.94 10.74 -9.84
N GLU A 94 -12.43 11.56 -8.91
CA GLU A 94 -11.62 12.62 -8.27
C GLU A 94 -10.43 12.05 -7.52
N SER A 95 -10.55 10.85 -6.92
CA SER A 95 -9.43 10.16 -6.26
C SER A 95 -8.37 9.73 -7.27
N GLU A 96 -8.78 9.21 -8.43
CA GLU A 96 -7.84 8.86 -9.51
C GLU A 96 -7.14 10.10 -10.08
N ALA A 97 -7.87 11.20 -10.27
CA ALA A 97 -7.28 12.47 -10.73
C ALA A 97 -6.23 13.01 -9.72
N LYS A 98 -6.53 12.97 -8.42
CA LYS A 98 -5.57 13.34 -7.36
C LYS A 98 -4.36 12.42 -7.32
N LYS A 99 -4.56 11.12 -7.53
CA LYS A 99 -3.45 10.15 -7.61
C LYS A 99 -2.53 10.44 -8.77
N THR A 100 -3.09 10.71 -9.95
CA THR A 100 -2.32 11.15 -11.13
C THR A 100 -1.46 12.36 -10.80
N GLN A 101 -2.04 13.42 -10.24
CA GLN A 101 -1.31 14.62 -9.86
C GLN A 101 -0.23 14.35 -8.79
N TYR A 102 -0.52 13.48 -7.82
CA TYR A 102 0.44 13.08 -6.80
C TYR A 102 1.67 12.39 -7.42
N LEU A 103 1.46 11.44 -8.33
CA LEU A 103 2.55 10.72 -9.01
C LEU A 103 3.42 11.65 -9.86
N VAL A 104 2.81 12.61 -10.55
CA VAL A 104 3.53 13.66 -11.30
C VAL A 104 4.36 14.52 -10.34
N ASN A 105 3.78 15.02 -9.26
CA ASN A 105 4.49 15.83 -8.27
C ASN A 105 5.63 15.05 -7.60
N TRP A 106 5.42 13.76 -7.30
CA TRP A 106 6.46 12.89 -6.75
C TRP A 106 7.61 12.70 -7.75
N SER A 107 7.30 12.45 -9.03
CA SER A 107 8.33 12.28 -10.07
C SER A 107 9.19 13.52 -10.24
N GLU A 108 8.60 14.72 -10.21
CA GLU A 108 9.32 16.00 -10.27
C GLU A 108 10.24 16.20 -9.05
N LYS A 109 9.74 15.91 -7.82
CA LYS A 109 10.54 15.97 -6.59
C LYS A 109 11.72 15.00 -6.66
N GLN A 110 11.50 13.82 -7.21
CA GLN A 110 12.51 12.77 -7.31
C GLN A 110 13.52 13.02 -8.44
N GLY A 111 13.19 13.88 -9.40
CA GLY A 111 14.00 14.12 -10.60
C GLY A 111 13.92 12.97 -11.61
N VAL A 112 12.75 12.31 -11.69
CA VAL A 112 12.51 11.17 -12.59
C VAL A 112 11.39 11.47 -13.57
N LYS A 113 11.35 10.67 -14.65
CA LYS A 113 10.21 10.54 -15.54
C LYS A 113 9.75 9.08 -15.59
N PHE A 114 8.45 8.84 -15.52
CA PHE A 114 7.90 7.55 -15.87
C PHE A 114 8.07 7.32 -17.37
N THR A 115 8.68 6.20 -17.75
CA THR A 115 8.95 5.83 -19.15
C THR A 115 7.89 4.91 -19.71
N SER A 116 7.32 4.05 -18.86
CA SER A 116 6.14 3.25 -19.18
C SER A 116 5.45 2.80 -17.90
N ILE A 117 4.14 2.61 -17.97
CA ILE A 117 3.34 2.05 -16.88
C ILE A 117 2.43 0.99 -17.49
N ASN A 118 2.41 -0.24 -16.93
CA ASN A 118 1.64 -1.36 -17.45
C ASN A 118 0.94 -2.08 -16.31
N SER A 119 -0.31 -2.51 -16.53
CA SER A 119 -1.10 -3.21 -15.52
C SER A 119 -1.49 -4.61 -15.99
N ILE A 120 -1.48 -5.56 -15.05
CA ILE A 120 -2.03 -6.91 -15.21
C ILE A 120 -3.27 -6.98 -14.34
N VAL A 121 -4.41 -7.37 -14.94
CA VAL A 121 -5.70 -7.47 -14.26
C VAL A 121 -6.10 -8.93 -14.11
N ARG A 122 -6.50 -9.33 -12.91
CA ARG A 122 -7.09 -10.65 -12.62
C ARG A 122 -8.45 -10.46 -11.96
N ILE A 123 -9.53 -10.87 -12.64
CA ILE A 123 -10.87 -10.92 -12.04
C ILE A 123 -10.92 -12.10 -11.06
N ARG A 124 -11.32 -11.82 -9.81
CA ARG A 124 -11.51 -12.83 -8.77
C ARG A 124 -12.94 -13.31 -8.70
N LYS A 125 -13.88 -12.37 -8.79
CA LYS A 125 -15.32 -12.63 -8.73
C LYS A 125 -16.06 -11.58 -9.52
N ALA A 126 -17.14 -11.98 -10.19
CA ALA A 126 -18.06 -11.06 -10.82
C ALA A 126 -19.48 -11.64 -10.71
N VAL A 127 -20.42 -10.81 -10.27
CA VAL A 127 -21.82 -11.21 -10.06
C VAL A 127 -22.77 -10.15 -10.62
N GLU A 128 -23.90 -10.56 -11.16
CA GLU A 128 -25.00 -9.67 -11.47
C GLU A 128 -25.81 -9.43 -10.19
N LYS A 129 -25.90 -8.18 -9.75
CA LYS A 129 -26.60 -7.76 -8.52
C LYS A 129 -28.08 -7.47 -8.79
N GLU A 130 -28.35 -6.86 -9.92
CA GLU A 130 -29.65 -6.57 -10.52
C GLU A 130 -29.48 -6.42 -12.04
N ALA A 131 -30.55 -6.44 -12.80
CA ALA A 131 -30.49 -6.36 -14.26
C ALA A 131 -29.61 -5.23 -14.76
N GLY A 132 -28.49 -5.58 -15.40
CA GLY A 132 -27.50 -4.66 -15.93
C GLY A 132 -26.60 -3.96 -14.89
N LEU A 133 -26.61 -4.35 -13.63
CA LEU A 133 -25.66 -3.88 -12.60
C LEU A 133 -24.83 -5.04 -12.07
N TYR A 134 -23.53 -4.95 -12.23
CA TYR A 134 -22.58 -5.98 -11.87
C TYR A 134 -21.64 -5.52 -10.76
N GLY A 135 -21.37 -6.41 -9.81
CA GLY A 135 -20.29 -6.25 -8.82
C GLY A 135 -19.07 -7.05 -9.25
N VAL A 136 -17.90 -6.42 -9.33
CA VAL A 136 -16.66 -7.06 -9.76
C VAL A 136 -15.57 -6.85 -8.73
N ILE A 137 -14.86 -7.95 -8.37
CA ILE A 137 -13.63 -7.91 -7.57
C ILE A 137 -12.48 -8.29 -8.49
N CYS A 138 -11.45 -7.45 -8.55
CA CYS A 138 -10.24 -7.76 -9.29
C CYS A 138 -8.97 -7.37 -8.52
N ASP A 139 -7.91 -8.14 -8.75
CA ASP A 139 -6.54 -7.80 -8.36
C ASP A 139 -5.84 -7.16 -9.55
N VAL A 140 -5.04 -6.14 -9.27
CA VAL A 140 -4.26 -5.42 -10.28
C VAL A 140 -2.82 -5.32 -9.83
N ALA A 141 -1.90 -5.73 -10.69
CA ALA A 141 -0.47 -5.51 -10.51
C ALA A 141 0.02 -4.49 -11.55
N THR A 142 0.52 -3.34 -11.10
CA THR A 142 0.96 -2.25 -11.98
C THR A 142 2.47 -2.09 -11.90
N ASP A 143 3.14 -2.24 -13.03
CA ASP A 143 4.56 -1.98 -13.23
C ASP A 143 4.77 -0.52 -13.59
N PHE A 144 5.63 0.15 -12.85
CA PHE A 144 6.12 1.50 -13.13
C PHE A 144 7.59 1.42 -13.53
N ASN A 145 7.89 1.81 -14.77
CA ASN A 145 9.26 2.01 -15.23
C ASN A 145 9.57 3.52 -15.20
N TYR A 146 10.75 3.88 -14.74
CA TYR A 146 11.17 5.28 -14.65
C TYR A 146 12.66 5.43 -14.87
N ALA A 147 13.07 6.60 -15.37
CA ALA A 147 14.46 6.98 -15.52
C ALA A 147 14.71 8.35 -14.87
N TYR A 148 15.90 8.57 -14.35
CA TYR A 148 16.32 9.88 -13.88
C TYR A 148 16.53 10.84 -15.04
N THR A 149 16.25 12.13 -14.83
CA THR A 149 16.33 13.15 -15.88
C THR A 149 17.76 13.41 -16.36
N ASP A 150 18.76 13.04 -15.56
CA ASP A 150 20.19 13.16 -15.89
C ASP A 150 20.82 11.83 -16.39
N SER A 151 20.06 10.74 -16.45
CA SER A 151 20.53 9.42 -16.89
C SER A 151 19.35 8.61 -17.47
N THR A 152 18.84 9.10 -18.62
CA THR A 152 17.61 8.58 -19.26
C THR A 152 17.76 7.21 -19.90
N ASP A 153 18.96 6.71 -20.08
CA ASP A 153 19.33 5.39 -20.60
C ASP A 153 19.22 4.28 -19.55
N ILE A 154 19.12 4.62 -18.25
CA ILE A 154 19.05 3.66 -17.15
C ILE A 154 17.61 3.59 -16.64
N ASN A 155 16.92 2.49 -16.96
CA ASN A 155 15.59 2.22 -16.45
C ASN A 155 15.63 1.62 -15.04
N ASN A 156 14.78 2.16 -14.18
CA ASN A 156 14.43 1.61 -12.87
C ASN A 156 12.99 1.10 -12.92
N LYS A 157 12.65 0.16 -12.04
CA LYS A 157 11.33 -0.46 -12.05
C LYS A 157 10.86 -0.74 -10.62
N PHE A 158 9.55 -0.54 -10.40
CA PHE A 158 8.86 -1.04 -9.23
C PHE A 158 7.47 -1.54 -9.59
N ARG A 159 6.85 -2.36 -8.71
CA ARG A 159 5.50 -2.88 -8.91
C ARG A 159 4.62 -2.65 -7.68
N LEU A 160 3.37 -2.26 -7.93
CA LEU A 160 2.32 -2.09 -6.93
C LEU A 160 1.17 -3.07 -7.18
N GLY A 161 0.59 -3.60 -6.10
CA GLY A 161 -0.63 -4.39 -6.16
C GLY A 161 -1.78 -3.72 -5.44
N THR A 162 -2.94 -3.71 -6.06
CA THR A 162 -4.19 -3.21 -5.50
C THR A 162 -5.31 -4.22 -5.71
N ASN A 163 -6.28 -4.22 -4.78
CA ASN A 163 -7.48 -5.05 -4.88
C ASN A 163 -8.67 -4.11 -4.98
N HIS A 164 -9.42 -4.19 -6.09
CA HIS A 164 -10.51 -3.30 -6.43
C HIS A 164 -11.85 -4.01 -6.33
N TYR A 165 -12.83 -3.28 -5.81
CA TYR A 165 -14.25 -3.58 -5.92
C TYR A 165 -14.92 -2.51 -6.78
N LEU A 166 -15.61 -2.92 -7.85
CA LEU A 166 -16.31 -2.04 -8.77
C LEU A 166 -17.78 -2.45 -8.90
N ASN A 167 -18.67 -1.45 -9.02
CA ASN A 167 -20.00 -1.64 -9.59
C ASN A 167 -19.99 -1.09 -11.01
N LEU A 168 -20.33 -1.96 -11.97
CA LEU A 168 -20.41 -1.67 -13.39
C LEU A 168 -21.87 -1.72 -13.81
N ARG A 169 -22.40 -0.60 -14.34
CA ARG A 169 -23.74 -0.54 -14.92
C ARG A 169 -23.65 -0.58 -16.43
N LYS A 170 -24.41 -1.47 -17.04
CA LYS A 170 -24.57 -1.51 -18.50
C LYS A 170 -25.55 -0.42 -18.92
N ILE A 171 -25.10 0.46 -19.82
CA ILE A 171 -25.90 1.52 -20.44
C ILE A 171 -25.67 1.35 -21.95
N ASP A 172 -26.72 0.97 -22.67
CA ASP A 172 -26.64 0.54 -24.06
C ASP A 172 -25.57 -0.57 -24.23
N ASP A 173 -24.55 -0.34 -25.03
CA ASP A 173 -23.44 -1.29 -25.27
C ASP A 173 -22.17 -1.00 -24.44
N LYS A 174 -22.26 -0.10 -23.45
CA LYS A 174 -21.10 0.29 -22.60
C LYS A 174 -21.34 -0.03 -21.15
N TYR A 175 -20.23 -0.24 -20.43
CA TYR A 175 -20.24 -0.34 -18.96
C TYR A 175 -19.65 0.91 -18.35
N ILE A 176 -20.35 1.46 -17.36
CA ILE A 176 -19.95 2.69 -16.65
C ILE A 176 -19.78 2.33 -15.16
N ILE A 177 -18.71 2.84 -14.56
CA ILE A 177 -18.42 2.68 -13.12
C ILE A 177 -19.38 3.57 -12.34
N THR A 178 -20.21 2.96 -11.49
CA THR A 178 -21.13 3.66 -10.58
C THR A 178 -20.63 3.69 -9.15
N LYS A 179 -19.70 2.79 -8.79
CA LYS A 179 -18.97 2.74 -7.51
C LYS A 179 -17.63 2.08 -7.74
N GLU A 180 -16.61 2.60 -7.10
CA GLU A 180 -15.33 1.92 -6.97
C GLU A 180 -14.78 2.14 -5.57
N TRP A 181 -14.16 1.09 -5.04
CA TRP A 181 -13.42 1.15 -3.80
C TRP A 181 -12.17 0.25 -3.90
N TYR A 182 -11.07 0.72 -3.36
CA TYR A 182 -9.85 -0.06 -3.16
C TYR A 182 -8.98 0.58 -2.08
N THR A 183 -8.04 -0.19 -1.53
CA THR A 183 -7.02 0.37 -0.63
C THR A 183 -5.97 1.09 -1.46
N ASP A 184 -6.11 2.42 -1.54
CA ASP A 184 -5.19 3.26 -2.30
C ASP A 184 -3.81 3.32 -1.62
N PRO A 185 -2.73 2.92 -2.32
CA PRO A 185 -1.36 2.99 -1.81
C PRO A 185 -0.85 4.41 -1.58
N PHE A 186 -1.56 5.42 -2.07
CA PHE A 186 -1.16 6.83 -2.03
C PHE A 186 -2.08 7.72 -1.17
N ALA A 187 -3.17 7.16 -0.61
CA ALA A 187 -4.21 7.93 0.10
C ALA A 187 -3.67 8.90 1.17
N ASP A 188 -2.58 8.53 1.86
CA ASP A 188 -1.96 9.38 2.87
C ASP A 188 -1.07 10.50 2.30
N SER A 189 -0.91 10.58 0.97
CA SER A 189 0.05 11.46 0.29
C SER A 189 -0.55 12.36 -0.78
N LEU A 190 -1.84 12.23 -1.09
CA LEU A 190 -2.49 12.93 -2.20
C LEU A 190 -2.41 14.47 -2.10
N ASP A 191 -2.15 15.01 -0.90
CA ASP A 191 -2.01 16.46 -0.66
C ASP A 191 -0.55 16.95 -0.78
N MET A 192 0.35 16.22 -1.40
CA MET A 192 1.73 16.66 -1.59
C MET A 192 1.81 17.82 -2.59
N ASN A 193 2.10 19.03 -2.10
CA ASN A 193 2.10 20.25 -2.90
C ASN A 193 3.48 20.89 -3.13
N LYS A 194 4.59 20.31 -2.64
CA LYS A 194 5.87 21.00 -2.66
C LYS A 194 6.93 20.29 -3.49
N LYS A 195 7.37 20.97 -4.57
CA LYS A 195 8.67 20.73 -5.22
C LYS A 195 9.77 21.18 -4.26
N SER A 196 10.82 20.39 -4.12
CA SER A 196 12.01 20.76 -3.39
C SER A 196 13.22 20.52 -4.28
N ASP A 197 13.76 21.61 -4.82
CA ASP A 197 14.95 21.57 -5.67
C ASP A 197 16.16 20.99 -4.92
N ASP A 198 16.28 21.29 -3.62
CA ASP A 198 17.38 20.76 -2.79
C ASP A 198 17.31 19.23 -2.68
N ILE A 199 16.10 18.66 -2.48
CA ILE A 199 15.91 17.22 -2.41
C ILE A 199 16.23 16.60 -3.76
N ARG A 200 15.66 17.13 -4.85
CA ARG A 200 15.91 16.65 -6.21
C ARG A 200 17.39 16.67 -6.55
N ASN A 201 18.06 17.80 -6.34
CA ASN A 201 19.48 17.97 -6.66
C ASN A 201 20.34 17.01 -5.82
N TYR A 202 20.00 16.80 -4.54
CA TYR A 202 20.70 15.82 -3.71
C TYR A 202 20.54 14.41 -4.27
N ILE A 203 19.32 13.98 -4.63
CA ILE A 203 19.07 12.65 -5.19
C ILE A 203 19.84 12.47 -6.51
N LEU A 204 19.77 13.45 -7.43
CA LEU A 204 20.46 13.40 -8.72
C LEU A 204 21.99 13.32 -8.56
N SER A 205 22.55 13.93 -7.50
CA SER A 205 23.99 13.86 -7.22
C SER A 205 24.47 12.49 -6.69
N ARG A 206 23.55 11.55 -6.40
CA ARG A 206 23.89 10.24 -5.82
C ARG A 206 24.16 9.21 -6.92
N SER A 207 24.80 8.12 -6.50
CA SER A 207 25.04 6.93 -7.32
C SER A 207 24.72 5.68 -6.50
N LYS A 208 24.36 4.61 -7.20
CA LYS A 208 24.11 3.31 -6.57
C LYS A 208 25.36 2.81 -5.86
N PRO A 209 25.29 2.46 -4.56
CA PRO A 209 26.45 1.91 -3.87
C PRO A 209 26.74 0.49 -4.36
N GLU A 210 28.01 0.10 -4.34
CA GLU A 210 28.37 -1.31 -4.46
C GLU A 210 27.88 -2.04 -3.21
N PHE A 211 27.11 -3.10 -3.40
CA PHE A 211 26.55 -3.90 -2.33
C PHE A 211 26.40 -5.35 -2.75
N THR A 212 27.05 -6.24 -2.00
CA THR A 212 26.92 -7.69 -2.17
C THR A 212 26.31 -8.27 -0.89
N PRO A 213 25.08 -8.79 -0.94
CA PRO A 213 24.44 -9.39 0.22
C PRO A 213 25.17 -10.68 0.63
N SER A 214 25.18 -10.98 1.93
CA SER A 214 25.51 -12.32 2.40
C SER A 214 24.47 -13.33 1.89
N GLU A 215 24.82 -14.62 1.84
CA GLU A 215 23.87 -15.68 1.44
C GLU A 215 22.57 -15.64 2.27
N ARG A 216 22.70 -15.39 3.58
CA ARG A 216 21.58 -15.26 4.50
C ARG A 216 20.68 -14.07 4.13
N LEU A 217 21.26 -12.95 3.82
CA LEU A 217 20.52 -11.74 3.44
C LEU A 217 19.89 -11.92 2.04
N GLN A 218 20.57 -12.55 1.11
CA GLN A 218 20.02 -12.83 -0.21
C GLN A 218 18.75 -13.70 -0.11
N LYS A 219 18.75 -14.74 0.72
CA LYS A 219 17.55 -15.56 0.98
C LYS A 219 16.40 -14.74 1.54
N ALA A 220 16.68 -13.74 2.40
CA ALA A 220 15.64 -12.83 2.91
C ALA A 220 15.05 -11.95 1.80
N ILE A 221 15.88 -11.42 0.92
CA ILE A 221 15.46 -10.61 -0.25
C ILE A 221 14.65 -11.47 -1.22
N ASP A 222 15.10 -12.67 -1.53
CA ASP A 222 14.41 -13.60 -2.44
C ASP A 222 13.04 -13.98 -1.88
N TYR A 223 12.95 -14.28 -0.57
CA TYR A 223 11.67 -14.52 0.09
C TYR A 223 10.71 -13.32 -0.04
N ALA A 224 11.24 -12.11 0.19
CA ALA A 224 10.44 -10.90 0.07
C ALA A 224 9.91 -10.71 -1.36
N HIS A 225 10.73 -10.90 -2.37
CA HIS A 225 10.35 -10.73 -3.77
C HIS A 225 9.38 -11.83 -4.25
N THR A 226 9.50 -13.04 -3.72
CA THR A 226 8.61 -14.17 -4.06
C THR A 226 7.21 -13.96 -3.49
N TYR A 227 7.11 -13.60 -2.20
CA TYR A 227 5.84 -13.65 -1.47
C TYR A 227 5.22 -12.27 -1.20
N CYS A 228 5.67 -11.20 -1.85
CA CYS A 228 5.12 -9.86 -1.67
C CYS A 228 3.70 -9.65 -2.24
N GLY A 229 3.12 -10.67 -2.88
CA GLY A 229 1.80 -10.61 -3.50
C GLY A 229 1.77 -9.96 -4.89
N VAL A 230 2.92 -9.46 -5.38
CA VAL A 230 3.08 -8.91 -6.75
C VAL A 230 4.46 -9.26 -7.32
N SER A 231 4.88 -10.49 -7.10
CA SER A 231 6.14 -11.01 -7.66
C SER A 231 6.22 -10.78 -9.17
N TYR A 232 7.45 -10.59 -9.68
CA TYR A 232 7.70 -10.63 -11.13
C TYR A 232 7.63 -12.04 -11.70
N ASP A 233 7.76 -13.06 -10.85
CA ASP A 233 7.47 -14.44 -11.21
C ASP A 233 5.94 -14.63 -11.27
N GLU A 234 5.42 -14.97 -12.45
CA GLU A 234 3.99 -15.15 -12.70
C GLU A 234 3.37 -16.23 -11.80
N GLU A 235 4.15 -17.27 -11.45
CA GLU A 235 3.69 -18.30 -10.52
C GLU A 235 3.32 -17.72 -9.15
N PHE A 236 4.01 -16.67 -8.68
CA PHE A 236 3.83 -16.05 -7.38
C PHE A 236 3.09 -14.71 -7.43
N THR A 237 2.72 -14.21 -8.60
CA THR A 237 1.88 -13.00 -8.72
C THR A 237 0.52 -13.25 -8.08
N PHE A 238 0.08 -12.32 -7.23
CA PHE A 238 -1.14 -12.39 -6.39
C PHE A 238 -1.16 -13.54 -5.38
N LYS A 239 0.00 -14.04 -4.95
CA LYS A 239 0.12 -15.11 -3.97
C LYS A 239 0.96 -14.71 -2.77
N TYR A 240 0.50 -15.10 -1.59
CA TYR A 240 1.23 -15.07 -0.33
C TYR A 240 1.72 -16.46 0.06
N ASN A 241 2.65 -16.55 1.00
CA ASN A 241 3.06 -17.84 1.56
C ASN A 241 1.89 -18.46 2.35
N LYS A 242 1.40 -19.62 1.89
CA LYS A 242 0.24 -20.33 2.46
C LYS A 242 0.43 -20.83 3.90
N ASN A 243 1.67 -20.88 4.38
CA ASN A 243 1.97 -21.26 5.76
C ASN A 243 1.55 -20.17 6.77
N TYR A 244 1.26 -18.96 6.29
CA TYR A 244 0.86 -17.81 7.09
C TYR A 244 -0.55 -17.35 6.70
N LYS A 245 -1.32 -16.96 7.73
CA LYS A 245 -2.63 -16.32 7.49
C LYS A 245 -2.41 -14.92 6.90
N ASP A 246 -3.25 -14.55 5.94
CA ASP A 246 -3.36 -13.15 5.50
C ASP A 246 -4.13 -12.34 6.56
N HIS A 247 -3.46 -11.37 7.18
CA HIS A 247 -4.02 -10.47 8.18
C HIS A 247 -4.46 -9.11 7.60
N ASN A 248 -4.50 -8.94 6.28
CA ASN A 248 -5.04 -7.72 5.68
C ASN A 248 -6.50 -7.45 6.11
N PRO A 249 -7.40 -8.45 6.15
CA PRO A 249 -8.75 -8.26 6.68
C PRO A 249 -8.78 -7.89 8.17
N ASP A 250 -7.79 -8.33 8.95
CA ASP A 250 -7.69 -8.06 10.39
C ASP A 250 -7.06 -6.68 10.71
N GLY A 251 -6.81 -5.84 9.71
CA GLY A 251 -6.26 -4.49 9.86
C GLY A 251 -4.81 -4.31 9.39
N GLY A 252 -4.21 -5.34 8.79
CA GLY A 252 -2.94 -5.24 8.09
C GLY A 252 -1.94 -6.38 8.30
N ASP A 253 -1.15 -6.67 7.28
CA ASP A 253 -0.21 -7.79 7.20
C ASP A 253 1.27 -7.38 7.12
N CYS A 254 1.58 -6.09 7.18
CA CYS A 254 2.94 -5.57 6.95
C CYS A 254 3.98 -6.11 7.95
N ALA A 255 3.65 -6.16 9.24
CA ALA A 255 4.54 -6.66 10.28
C ALA A 255 4.64 -8.20 10.24
N ASN A 256 3.55 -8.90 9.92
CA ASN A 256 3.56 -10.34 9.67
C ASN A 256 4.54 -10.68 8.54
N PHE A 257 4.45 -9.97 7.42
CA PHE A 257 5.34 -10.19 6.28
C PHE A 257 6.80 -9.84 6.60
N ALA A 258 7.08 -8.71 7.26
CA ALA A 258 8.42 -8.37 7.70
C ALA A 258 9.01 -9.43 8.66
N SER A 259 8.19 -10.00 9.54
CA SER A 259 8.58 -11.10 10.42
C SER A 259 8.87 -12.39 9.64
N GLN A 260 8.09 -12.70 8.61
CA GLN A 260 8.33 -13.84 7.72
C GLN A 260 9.66 -13.69 6.98
N ILE A 261 9.95 -12.51 6.40
CA ILE A 261 11.21 -12.22 5.71
C ILE A 261 12.42 -12.51 6.62
N LEU A 262 12.36 -12.01 7.86
CA LEU A 262 13.42 -12.22 8.85
C LEU A 262 13.55 -13.69 9.28
N HIS A 263 12.43 -14.40 9.45
CA HIS A 263 12.43 -15.78 9.92
C HIS A 263 12.78 -16.77 8.82
N GLU A 264 12.00 -16.80 7.73
CA GLU A 264 12.10 -17.79 6.66
C GLU A 264 13.33 -17.56 5.80
N GLY A 265 13.55 -16.34 5.32
CA GLY A 265 14.70 -15.99 4.51
C GLY A 265 15.94 -15.68 5.35
N GLY A 266 15.77 -14.80 6.34
CA GLY A 266 16.86 -14.29 7.19
C GLY A 266 17.34 -15.21 8.31
N GLY A 267 16.66 -16.35 8.55
CA GLY A 267 17.06 -17.34 9.56
C GLY A 267 17.03 -16.83 11.01
N PHE A 268 16.26 -15.77 11.31
CA PHE A 268 16.09 -15.29 12.68
C PHE A 268 15.24 -16.27 13.47
N LYS A 269 15.75 -16.69 14.64
CA LYS A 269 15.04 -17.66 15.48
C LYS A 269 13.88 -17.01 16.22
N LYS A 270 12.72 -17.66 16.19
CA LYS A 270 11.55 -17.33 17.03
C LYS A 270 11.89 -17.50 18.52
N ASN A 271 11.18 -16.78 19.39
CA ASN A 271 11.22 -16.94 20.83
C ASN A 271 9.85 -16.63 21.44
N SER A 272 9.70 -16.63 22.75
CA SER A 272 8.41 -16.39 23.41
C SER A 272 7.76 -15.04 23.12
N LEU A 273 8.55 -14.00 22.80
CA LEU A 273 8.06 -12.64 22.52
C LEU A 273 7.77 -12.42 21.03
N TRP A 274 8.57 -13.00 20.14
CA TRP A 274 8.44 -12.87 18.69
C TRP A 274 8.27 -14.26 18.07
N ASN A 275 7.04 -14.65 17.84
CA ASN A 275 6.66 -15.99 17.46
C ASN A 275 5.39 -16.03 16.59
N TYR A 276 5.28 -17.09 15.78
CA TYR A 276 4.10 -17.43 15.00
C TYR A 276 3.88 -18.94 15.04
N SER A 277 2.67 -19.39 15.38
CA SER A 277 2.29 -20.79 15.46
C SER A 277 0.79 -20.95 15.23
N GLY A 278 0.36 -21.97 14.50
CA GLY A 278 -1.06 -22.33 14.33
C GLY A 278 -1.92 -21.22 13.71
N LYS A 279 -1.38 -20.43 12.78
CA LYS A 279 -2.00 -19.25 12.15
C LYS A 279 -2.20 -18.06 13.07
N GLU A 280 -1.60 -18.05 14.26
CA GLU A 280 -1.61 -16.97 15.23
C GLU A 280 -0.18 -16.46 15.46
N GLY A 281 -0.04 -15.16 15.69
CA GLY A 281 1.24 -14.52 15.99
C GLY A 281 1.20 -13.66 17.23
N THR A 282 2.36 -13.53 17.89
CA THR A 282 2.50 -12.58 18.99
C THR A 282 2.36 -11.14 18.49
N LYS A 283 2.10 -10.20 19.42
CA LYS A 283 2.05 -8.77 19.09
C LYS A 283 3.34 -8.27 18.42
N ALA A 284 4.50 -8.79 18.82
CA ALA A 284 5.77 -8.44 18.21
C ALA A 284 5.94 -9.02 16.78
N TRP A 285 5.17 -10.04 16.42
CA TRP A 285 5.17 -10.60 15.09
C TRP A 285 4.17 -9.91 14.14
N LEU A 286 2.93 -9.65 14.63
CA LEU A 286 1.79 -9.20 13.80
C LEU A 286 1.57 -7.68 13.78
N ASN A 287 1.99 -6.95 14.82
CA ASN A 287 1.67 -5.54 14.97
C ASN A 287 2.87 -4.65 14.67
N ALA A 288 2.71 -3.66 13.81
CA ALA A 288 3.79 -2.77 13.36
C ALA A 288 4.56 -2.10 14.53
N GLN A 289 3.84 -1.54 15.51
CA GLN A 289 4.46 -0.94 16.69
C GLN A 289 5.18 -1.99 17.55
N GLY A 290 4.55 -3.16 17.72
CA GLY A 290 5.11 -4.30 18.48
C GLY A 290 6.38 -4.84 17.82
N PHE A 291 6.36 -5.04 16.52
CA PHE A 291 7.49 -5.48 15.71
C PHE A 291 8.69 -4.53 15.84
N LYS A 292 8.48 -3.23 15.54
CA LYS A 292 9.54 -2.23 15.65
C LYS A 292 10.13 -2.17 17.06
N ASN A 293 9.28 -2.15 18.08
CA ASN A 293 9.74 -2.09 19.48
C ASN A 293 10.58 -3.32 19.84
N TYR A 294 10.09 -4.52 19.48
CA TYR A 294 10.81 -5.77 19.74
C TYR A 294 12.16 -5.81 19.04
N MET A 295 12.20 -5.49 17.73
CA MET A 295 13.45 -5.54 16.97
C MET A 295 14.54 -4.65 17.59
N VAL A 296 14.16 -3.42 17.99
CA VAL A 296 15.11 -2.48 18.62
C VAL A 296 15.46 -2.90 20.06
N SER A 297 14.48 -3.25 20.90
CA SER A 297 14.73 -3.56 22.33
C SER A 297 15.47 -4.89 22.53
N SER A 298 15.34 -5.83 21.59
CA SER A 298 16.07 -7.11 21.65
C SER A 298 17.51 -7.04 21.10
N GLY A 299 17.94 -5.87 20.61
CA GLY A 299 19.25 -5.71 19.97
C GLY A 299 19.37 -6.33 18.58
N ARG A 300 18.25 -6.79 17.98
CA ARG A 300 18.24 -7.32 16.60
C ARG A 300 18.29 -6.23 15.54
N ALA A 301 17.99 -4.99 15.92
CA ALA A 301 18.06 -3.84 15.07
C ALA A 301 18.43 -2.57 15.85
N SER A 302 18.95 -1.56 15.16
CA SER A 302 19.30 -0.26 15.71
C SER A 302 18.80 0.88 14.84
N TYR A 303 18.60 2.06 15.42
CA TYR A 303 18.21 3.25 14.67
C TYR A 303 19.36 3.77 13.81
N ILE A 304 19.04 4.11 12.53
CA ILE A 304 19.86 4.96 11.69
C ILE A 304 19.44 6.41 11.91
N SER A 305 18.14 6.72 11.74
CA SER A 305 17.60 8.05 11.90
C SER A 305 16.09 8.01 12.13
N LYS A 306 15.51 9.11 12.61
CA LYS A 306 14.06 9.32 12.77
C LYS A 306 13.69 10.77 12.50
N GLY A 307 12.64 11.00 11.70
CA GLY A 307 12.14 12.34 11.42
C GLY A 307 11.11 12.35 10.30
N THR A 308 10.64 13.54 9.93
CA THR A 308 9.86 13.76 8.71
C THR A 308 10.73 13.51 7.48
N TYR A 309 10.13 13.31 6.32
CA TYR A 309 10.87 13.09 5.08
C TYR A 309 11.94 14.18 4.85
N ALA A 310 11.57 15.45 5.02
CA ALA A 310 12.49 16.58 4.84
C ALA A 310 13.71 16.56 5.80
N GLN A 311 13.58 15.91 6.95
CA GLN A 311 14.66 15.78 7.94
C GLN A 311 15.60 14.62 7.64
N ILE A 312 15.05 13.50 7.08
CA ILE A 312 15.81 12.23 7.01
C ILE A 312 16.17 11.80 5.58
N TYR A 313 15.77 12.53 4.53
CA TYR A 313 15.97 12.08 3.15
C TYR A 313 17.44 11.80 2.78
N LYS A 314 18.38 12.49 3.43
CA LYS A 314 19.82 12.21 3.26
C LYS A 314 20.24 10.94 3.99
N ASP A 315 19.73 10.75 5.22
CA ASP A 315 20.06 9.59 6.05
C ASP A 315 19.49 8.30 5.44
N ALA A 316 18.41 8.40 4.66
CA ALA A 316 17.81 7.26 3.99
C ALA A 316 18.78 6.52 3.06
N PHE A 317 19.78 7.20 2.50
CA PHE A 317 20.83 6.58 1.68
C PHE A 317 21.80 5.69 2.50
N ASN A 318 21.69 5.67 3.83
CA ASN A 318 22.42 4.73 4.70
C ASN A 318 21.65 3.41 4.92
N LEU A 319 20.38 3.32 4.50
CA LEU A 319 19.63 2.07 4.54
C LEU A 319 20.25 1.06 3.58
N LYS A 320 20.29 -0.20 4.00
CA LYS A 320 20.77 -1.33 3.19
C LYS A 320 19.65 -2.34 2.98
N PRO A 321 19.68 -3.13 1.89
CA PRO A 321 18.81 -4.28 1.77
C PRO A 321 18.88 -5.15 3.02
N GLY A 322 17.71 -5.55 3.56
CA GLY A 322 17.55 -6.20 4.85
C GLY A 322 17.10 -5.29 5.98
N ASP A 323 17.35 -3.99 5.89
CA ASP A 323 16.85 -2.98 6.82
C ASP A 323 15.34 -2.79 6.67
N PHE A 324 14.72 -2.05 7.59
CA PHE A 324 13.32 -1.70 7.43
C PHE A 324 13.03 -0.23 7.76
N VAL A 325 11.98 0.27 7.13
CA VAL A 325 11.38 1.57 7.43
C VAL A 325 10.08 1.34 8.20
N ALA A 326 9.94 2.01 9.36
CA ALA A 326 8.69 2.04 10.09
C ALA A 326 8.07 3.44 9.97
N TYR A 327 6.79 3.49 9.61
CA TYR A 327 6.08 4.74 9.36
C TYR A 327 5.21 5.10 10.55
N GLU A 328 5.46 6.29 11.13
CA GLU A 328 4.74 6.82 12.29
C GLU A 328 3.69 7.84 11.84
N LYS A 329 2.43 7.59 12.19
CA LYS A 329 1.30 8.48 11.99
C LYS A 329 0.59 8.71 13.32
N LYS A 330 0.41 9.97 13.74
CA LYS A 330 -0.21 10.31 15.04
C LYS A 330 0.48 9.58 16.22
N ASP A 331 1.80 9.67 16.28
CA ASP A 331 2.66 9.09 17.33
C ASP A 331 2.57 7.56 17.50
N ARG A 332 2.09 6.85 16.48
CA ARG A 332 2.05 5.38 16.42
C ARG A 332 2.66 4.87 15.12
N ILE A 333 3.44 3.78 15.22
CA ILE A 333 3.88 3.05 14.03
C ILE A 333 2.69 2.32 13.45
N THR A 334 2.34 2.65 12.21
CA THR A 334 1.18 2.10 11.50
C THR A 334 1.56 1.17 10.36
N HIS A 335 2.82 1.21 9.90
CA HIS A 335 3.29 0.39 8.80
C HIS A 335 4.77 0.04 8.91
N ILE A 336 5.16 -1.10 8.32
CA ILE A 336 6.55 -1.59 8.18
C ILE A 336 6.78 -1.97 6.72
N SER A 337 7.91 -1.52 6.16
CA SER A 337 8.38 -1.97 4.85
C SER A 337 9.84 -2.40 4.92
N THR A 338 10.18 -3.54 4.36
CA THR A 338 11.57 -4.03 4.31
C THR A 338 12.27 -3.46 3.09
N VAL A 339 13.47 -2.91 3.26
CA VAL A 339 14.34 -2.50 2.16
C VAL A 339 14.87 -3.75 1.47
N THR A 340 14.66 -3.89 0.17
CA THR A 340 15.07 -5.09 -0.59
C THR A 340 15.91 -4.77 -1.83
N GLY A 341 16.18 -3.49 -2.08
CA GLY A 341 17.01 -3.07 -3.19
C GLY A 341 17.30 -1.58 -3.21
N TYR A 342 17.98 -1.18 -4.27
CA TYR A 342 18.27 0.21 -4.61
C TYR A 342 17.93 0.47 -6.06
N ASP A 343 17.55 1.68 -6.37
CA ASP A 343 17.54 2.15 -7.76
C ASP A 343 18.94 2.57 -8.26
N SER A 344 19.00 3.13 -9.46
CA SER A 344 20.26 3.54 -10.11
C SER A 344 20.99 4.69 -9.41
N LYS A 345 20.29 5.46 -8.56
CA LYS A 345 20.90 6.51 -7.71
C LYS A 345 21.19 6.03 -6.29
N GLY A 346 20.90 4.76 -5.97
CA GLY A 346 21.04 4.23 -4.62
C GLY A 346 19.88 4.61 -3.71
N TYR A 347 18.74 5.05 -4.27
CA TYR A 347 17.54 5.34 -3.50
C TYR A 347 16.95 4.04 -2.96
N PRO A 348 16.61 3.95 -1.66
CA PRO A 348 16.13 2.70 -1.07
C PRO A 348 14.77 2.30 -1.64
N LEU A 349 14.68 1.04 -2.05
CA LEU A 349 13.45 0.42 -2.54
C LEU A 349 12.94 -0.60 -1.54
N VAL A 350 11.64 -0.55 -1.25
CA VAL A 350 11.00 -1.38 -0.23
C VAL A 350 10.01 -2.37 -0.82
N THR A 351 9.87 -3.49 -0.10
CA THR A 351 8.89 -4.54 -0.39
C THR A 351 8.08 -4.81 0.87
N CYS A 352 6.74 -4.86 0.74
CA CYS A 352 5.82 -5.09 1.87
C CYS A 352 4.44 -5.56 1.43
N HIS A 353 3.66 -6.07 2.39
CA HIS A 353 2.20 -6.24 2.29
C HIS A 353 1.45 -4.97 2.73
N ASN A 354 0.14 -4.97 2.69
CA ASN A 354 -0.76 -3.82 2.84
C ASN A 354 -0.57 -2.81 1.69
N THR A 355 -1.31 -2.97 0.62
CA THR A 355 -0.97 -2.49 -0.70
C THR A 355 0.36 -3.10 -1.13
N ASN A 356 0.28 -4.25 -1.77
CA ASN A 356 1.44 -5.06 -2.11
C ASN A 356 2.48 -4.25 -2.89
N ARG A 357 3.72 -4.24 -2.40
CA ARG A 357 4.82 -3.45 -2.95
C ARG A 357 6.01 -4.33 -3.25
N LEU A 358 6.56 -4.19 -4.44
CA LEU A 358 7.81 -4.82 -4.85
C LEU A 358 8.76 -3.75 -5.37
N LEU A 359 9.87 -3.54 -4.64
CA LEU A 359 10.92 -2.57 -4.98
C LEU A 359 10.39 -1.13 -5.14
N VAL A 360 9.41 -0.72 -4.34
CA VAL A 360 8.82 0.62 -4.40
C VAL A 360 9.70 1.63 -3.66
N PRO A 361 9.95 2.84 -4.19
CA PRO A 361 10.65 3.90 -3.45
C PRO A 361 10.06 4.10 -2.06
N TYR A 362 10.90 4.12 -1.02
CA TYR A 362 10.48 4.02 0.39
C TYR A 362 9.51 5.11 0.84
N ASP A 363 9.55 6.28 0.21
CA ASP A 363 8.67 7.42 0.54
C ASP A 363 7.41 7.50 -0.33
N LEU A 364 7.33 6.74 -1.42
CA LEU A 364 6.19 6.78 -2.34
C LEU A 364 4.93 6.27 -1.63
N GLY A 365 3.91 7.13 -1.56
CA GLY A 365 2.69 6.89 -0.77
C GLY A 365 2.77 7.32 0.70
N TRP A 366 3.91 7.91 1.14
CA TRP A 366 4.13 8.37 2.51
C TRP A 366 4.61 9.83 2.57
N SER A 367 4.40 10.60 1.51
CA SER A 367 4.95 11.96 1.36
C SER A 367 4.20 13.03 2.19
N ASN A 368 3.23 12.66 3.01
CA ASN A 368 2.53 13.60 3.90
C ASN A 368 3.51 14.15 4.97
N PRO A 369 3.63 15.49 5.15
CA PRO A 369 4.57 16.09 6.08
C PRO A 369 4.35 15.74 7.56
N LYS A 370 3.20 15.16 7.91
CA LYS A 370 2.88 14.71 9.27
C LYS A 370 3.37 13.27 9.56
N ILE A 371 3.87 12.56 8.54
CA ILE A 371 4.43 11.22 8.71
C ILE A 371 5.89 11.35 9.13
N LYS A 372 6.28 10.59 10.15
CA LYS A 372 7.68 10.42 10.53
C LYS A 372 8.16 9.02 10.11
N PHE A 373 9.35 8.97 9.59
CA PHE A 373 10.05 7.77 9.18
C PHE A 373 11.03 7.35 10.27
N HIS A 374 11.03 6.08 10.62
CA HIS A 374 12.07 5.47 11.44
C HIS A 374 12.90 4.58 10.53
N LEU A 375 14.12 4.99 10.26
CA LEU A 375 15.09 4.23 9.48
C LEU A 375 15.83 3.29 10.40
N ILE A 376 15.75 1.99 10.18
CA ILE A 376 16.20 0.99 11.14
C ILE A 376 17.07 -0.06 10.46
N HIS A 377 18.32 -0.18 10.94
CA HIS A 377 19.29 -1.18 10.50
C HIS A 377 19.06 -2.50 11.23
N VAL A 378 19.03 -3.61 10.50
CA VAL A 378 18.86 -4.98 11.02
C VAL A 378 20.21 -5.69 11.09
N HIS A 379 20.50 -6.32 12.22
CA HIS A 379 21.75 -7.05 12.46
C HIS A 379 21.62 -8.50 11.98
N TYR A 380 21.86 -8.72 10.67
CA TYR A 380 21.86 -10.05 10.05
C TYR A 380 23.03 -10.92 10.50
#